data_7bce03d35383dcf06a7137ebc7e01803
#
_entry.id   7bce03d35383dcf06a7137ebc7e01803
#
_cell.length_a   1.000
_cell.length_b   1.000
_cell.length_c   1.000
_cell.angle_alpha   90.00
_cell.angle_beta   90.00
_cell.angle_gamma   90.00
#
_symmetry.space_group_name_H-M   'P 1'
#
loop_
_entity.id
_entity.type
_entity.pdbx_description
1 polymer ?
#
loop_
_entity_poly.entity_id
_entity_poly.type
_entity_poly.pdbx_seq_one_letter_code
_entity_poly.pdbx_strand_id
1 'polypeptide(L)'
;DGIIDDNENFAEDGYDKLKAAYPEAFPKGLDKGKVSNAKDEGKDTIIMREGKYEELKALWELIHHKAVLQYKIKDEAEFVDLFTAYLRENAAKFPQAGICTAVNEAYINNGLMLSRRIDSIEDEDFIRFNTMTYREFLEKLAQTAKIQMQTLHQAFYRVRDELNIGDFLNMQTIAQIKNGFNRFLLHHSFHKFELDYRLVGSKIHPTKFTNKDGKPRAVKKADLGRFEDTEHRPAAGYLFGEIFYDSDIEHENVANNQIEGVIVFTKIPRNSIKIPVAGGGTYSPDFAYIVKTKSGEILNFVIEAKGTDGAEDLRKSEERKIKHAEKLFAEISKEIKVVFKTQFDGERIAELIGQNMPAGGHSENGH
;
A
#
# COMPACT_ATOMS: atom_id res chain seq x y z
N ASP A 1 -4.78 -7.55 33.90
CA ASP A 1 -5.78 -7.70 34.92
C ASP A 1 -7.06 -8.41 34.43
N GLY A 2 -6.93 -9.67 33.99
CA GLY A 2 -8.05 -10.53 33.63
C GLY A 2 -8.66 -10.27 32.26
N ILE A 3 -7.94 -9.60 31.36
CA ILE A 3 -8.32 -9.38 29.95
C ILE A 3 -7.73 -10.48 29.06
N ILE A 4 -6.51 -10.91 29.37
CA ILE A 4 -5.77 -11.94 28.63
C ILE A 4 -5.46 -13.08 29.59
N ASP A 5 -5.61 -14.33 29.16
CA ASP A 5 -5.25 -15.54 29.90
C ASP A 5 -3.73 -15.86 29.77
N ASP A 6 -3.28 -16.89 30.50
CA ASP A 6 -1.87 -17.33 30.52
C ASP A 6 -1.38 -17.86 29.15
N ASN A 7 -2.27 -18.09 28.18
CA ASN A 7 -1.97 -18.53 26.81
C ASN A 7 -2.05 -17.38 25.78
N GLU A 8 -2.06 -16.14 26.24
CA GLU A 8 -2.15 -14.93 25.40
C GLU A 8 -3.47 -14.83 24.60
N ASN A 9 -4.54 -15.52 25.03
CA ASN A 9 -5.89 -15.35 24.47
C ASN A 9 -6.73 -14.42 25.35
N PHE A 10 -7.81 -13.86 24.80
CA PHE A 10 -8.77 -13.14 25.61
C PHE A 10 -9.39 -14.10 26.64
N ALA A 11 -9.34 -13.70 27.91
CA ALA A 11 -10.12 -14.36 28.96
C ALA A 11 -11.62 -14.34 28.62
N GLU A 12 -12.42 -15.23 29.18
CA GLU A 12 -13.83 -15.42 28.83
C GLU A 12 -14.66 -14.12 28.85
N ASP A 13 -14.30 -13.18 29.74
CA ASP A 13 -14.89 -11.84 29.85
C ASP A 13 -13.93 -10.69 29.48
N GLY A 14 -12.72 -11.03 29.00
CA GLY A 14 -11.65 -10.08 28.72
C GLY A 14 -12.01 -9.06 27.63
N TYR A 15 -12.74 -9.51 26.60
CA TYR A 15 -13.25 -8.64 25.55
C TYR A 15 -14.27 -7.60 26.06
N ASP A 16 -15.19 -8.04 26.89
CA ASP A 16 -16.24 -7.16 27.43
C ASP A 16 -15.64 -6.14 28.42
N LYS A 17 -14.63 -6.53 29.19
CA LYS A 17 -13.83 -5.62 30.03
C LYS A 17 -13.08 -4.58 29.21
N LEU A 18 -12.45 -5.00 28.10
CA LEU A 18 -11.73 -4.09 27.22
C LEU A 18 -12.67 -3.09 26.54
N LYS A 19 -13.83 -3.56 26.07
CA LYS A 19 -14.87 -2.72 25.47
C LYS A 19 -15.48 -1.72 26.45
N ALA A 20 -15.65 -2.13 27.72
CA ALA A 20 -16.13 -1.24 28.76
C ALA A 20 -15.12 -0.17 29.16
N ALA A 21 -13.81 -0.53 29.14
CA ALA A 21 -12.71 0.39 29.48
C ALA A 21 -12.38 1.38 28.37
N TYR A 22 -12.54 0.98 27.10
CA TYR A 22 -12.16 1.76 25.92
C TYR A 22 -13.25 1.72 24.83
N PRO A 23 -14.46 2.22 25.10
CA PRO A 23 -15.59 2.14 24.17
C PRO A 23 -15.32 2.82 22.82
N GLU A 24 -14.47 3.83 22.79
CA GLU A 24 -14.04 4.54 21.58
C GLU A 24 -13.17 3.71 20.64
N ALA A 25 -12.49 2.69 21.15
CA ALA A 25 -11.68 1.77 20.35
C ALA A 25 -12.52 0.69 19.63
N PHE A 26 -13.81 0.60 19.99
CA PHE A 26 -14.74 -0.39 19.44
C PHE A 26 -15.85 0.30 18.66
N PRO A 27 -15.68 0.50 17.33
CA PRO A 27 -16.73 1.09 16.52
C PRO A 27 -18.03 0.31 16.62
N LYS A 28 -19.15 1.02 16.55
CA LYS A 28 -20.49 0.43 16.58
C LYS A 28 -20.59 -0.64 15.48
N GLY A 29 -20.78 -1.89 15.86
CA GLY A 29 -20.89 -3.02 14.92
C GLY A 29 -19.87 -4.16 15.12
N LEU A 30 -18.88 -4.03 16.01
CA LEU A 30 -18.02 -5.15 16.41
C LEU A 30 -18.74 -6.03 17.45
N ASP A 31 -19.56 -6.95 16.98
CA ASP A 31 -20.18 -7.95 17.82
C ASP A 31 -19.28 -9.18 17.99
N LYS A 32 -19.31 -9.75 19.21
CA LYS A 32 -18.46 -10.87 19.68
C LYS A 32 -18.51 -12.13 18.77
N GLY A 33 -19.53 -12.28 17.93
CA GLY A 33 -19.69 -13.40 16.98
C GLY A 33 -19.15 -13.15 15.58
N LYS A 34 -18.66 -11.94 15.28
CA LYS A 34 -18.21 -11.53 13.93
C LYS A 34 -16.70 -11.43 13.79
N VAL A 35 -15.94 -11.67 14.87
CA VAL A 35 -14.47 -11.64 14.83
C VAL A 35 -13.97 -13.07 14.87
N SER A 36 -13.56 -13.61 13.72
CA SER A 36 -12.89 -14.90 13.63
C SER A 36 -11.42 -14.79 13.99
N ASN A 37 -10.87 -15.85 14.59
CA ASN A 37 -9.47 -15.92 14.98
C ASN A 37 -8.59 -16.06 13.73
N ALA A 38 -7.61 -15.20 13.54
CA ALA A 38 -6.71 -15.19 12.37
C ALA A 38 -5.98 -16.54 12.11
N LYS A 39 -5.89 -17.41 13.11
CA LYS A 39 -5.30 -18.76 12.96
C LYS A 39 -6.22 -19.75 12.23
N ASP A 40 -7.53 -19.54 12.23
CA ASP A 40 -8.50 -20.41 11.53
C ASP A 40 -8.73 -20.01 10.07
N GLU A 41 -8.24 -18.85 9.65
CA GLU A 41 -8.41 -18.27 8.30
C GLU A 41 -7.77 -19.09 7.17
N GLY A 42 -7.00 -20.13 7.47
CA GLY A 42 -6.23 -20.89 6.48
C GLY A 42 -7.05 -21.82 5.56
N LYS A 43 -8.28 -22.17 5.90
CA LYS A 43 -9.07 -23.22 5.25
C LYS A 43 -10.30 -22.70 4.52
N ASP A 44 -10.75 -21.48 4.78
CA ASP A 44 -12.00 -20.98 4.24
C ASP A 44 -11.75 -20.20 2.95
N THR A 45 -12.14 -20.78 1.83
CA THR A 45 -12.00 -20.19 0.50
C THR A 45 -13.33 -20.12 -0.21
N ILE A 46 -13.50 -19.11 -1.05
CA ILE A 46 -14.66 -18.92 -1.90
C ILE A 46 -14.26 -19.00 -3.37
N ILE A 47 -15.14 -19.61 -4.17
CA ILE A 47 -14.95 -19.73 -5.62
C ILE A 47 -15.80 -18.66 -6.32
N MET A 48 -15.28 -18.10 -7.40
CA MET A 48 -16.00 -17.15 -8.24
C MET A 48 -17.21 -17.81 -8.90
N ARG A 49 -18.27 -17.07 -9.08
CA ARG A 49 -19.44 -17.53 -9.86
C ARG A 49 -19.03 -17.80 -11.31
N GLU A 50 -19.40 -18.98 -11.79
CA GLU A 50 -19.15 -19.39 -13.16
C GLU A 50 -19.74 -18.38 -14.16
N GLY A 51 -18.98 -18.06 -15.20
CA GLY A 51 -19.36 -17.08 -16.23
C GLY A 51 -19.14 -15.61 -15.85
N LYS A 52 -19.12 -15.25 -14.56
CA LYS A 52 -18.90 -13.85 -14.14
C LYS A 52 -17.44 -13.41 -14.28
N TYR A 53 -16.50 -14.34 -14.11
CA TYR A 53 -15.08 -14.01 -14.28
C TYR A 53 -14.75 -13.68 -15.75
N GLU A 54 -15.34 -14.37 -16.71
CA GLU A 54 -15.06 -14.09 -18.13
C GLU A 54 -15.43 -12.65 -18.53
N GLU A 55 -16.49 -12.10 -17.91
CA GLU A 55 -16.89 -10.69 -18.11
C GLU A 55 -15.88 -9.72 -17.50
N LEU A 56 -15.24 -10.08 -16.38
CA LEU A 56 -14.24 -9.24 -15.68
C LEU A 56 -12.84 -9.39 -16.28
N LYS A 57 -12.56 -10.47 -16.99
CA LYS A 57 -11.24 -10.93 -17.39
C LYS A 57 -10.41 -9.88 -18.10
N ALA A 58 -10.98 -9.19 -19.08
CA ALA A 58 -10.25 -8.19 -19.87
C ALA A 58 -9.71 -7.05 -19.00
N LEU A 59 -10.51 -6.53 -18.07
CA LEU A 59 -10.05 -5.55 -17.10
C LEU A 59 -9.00 -6.14 -16.16
N TRP A 60 -9.27 -7.36 -15.63
CA TRP A 60 -8.40 -7.99 -14.66
C TRP A 60 -7.01 -8.29 -15.22
N GLU A 61 -6.91 -8.77 -16.45
CA GLU A 61 -5.65 -9.06 -17.12
C GLU A 61 -4.76 -7.82 -17.27
N LEU A 62 -5.35 -6.63 -17.37
CA LEU A 62 -4.58 -5.39 -17.41
C LEU A 62 -4.20 -4.89 -16.03
N ILE A 63 -5.16 -4.79 -15.11
CA ILE A 63 -4.90 -4.17 -13.79
C ILE A 63 -4.03 -5.04 -12.88
N HIS A 64 -3.92 -6.35 -13.12
CA HIS A 64 -3.03 -7.21 -12.34
C HIS A 64 -1.59 -7.26 -12.87
N HIS A 65 -1.26 -6.62 -13.99
CA HIS A 65 0.12 -6.46 -14.42
C HIS A 65 0.92 -5.63 -13.41
N LYS A 66 2.19 -6.02 -13.24
CA LYS A 66 3.09 -5.20 -12.43
C LYS A 66 3.35 -3.88 -13.11
N ALA A 67 3.13 -2.80 -12.39
CA ALA A 67 3.52 -1.47 -12.81
C ALA A 67 4.86 -1.08 -12.18
N VAL A 68 5.68 -0.37 -12.93
CA VAL A 68 6.89 0.30 -12.42
C VAL A 68 6.62 1.78 -12.40
N LEU A 69 6.79 2.38 -11.22
CA LEU A 69 6.81 3.82 -11.07
C LEU A 69 8.19 4.33 -11.42
N GLN A 70 8.25 5.22 -12.40
CA GLN A 70 9.43 5.98 -12.76
C GLN A 70 9.23 7.43 -12.31
N TYR A 71 10.30 8.04 -11.82
CA TYR A 71 10.27 9.45 -11.47
C TYR A 71 11.54 10.13 -11.94
N LYS A 72 11.38 11.37 -12.41
CA LYS A 72 12.45 12.25 -12.85
C LYS A 72 12.34 13.54 -12.02
N ILE A 73 13.47 14.05 -11.60
CA ILE A 73 13.56 15.32 -10.89
C ILE A 73 13.18 16.44 -11.87
N LYS A 74 12.23 17.29 -11.51
CA LYS A 74 11.77 18.41 -12.34
C LYS A 74 12.80 19.53 -12.36
N ASP A 75 13.36 19.86 -11.21
CA ASP A 75 14.40 20.86 -11.03
C ASP A 75 15.53 20.26 -10.21
N GLU A 76 16.68 20.05 -10.87
CA GLU A 76 17.84 19.41 -10.25
C GLU A 76 18.50 20.32 -9.22
N ALA A 77 18.54 21.64 -9.46
CA ALA A 77 19.14 22.59 -8.53
C ALA A 77 18.31 22.65 -7.24
N GLU A 78 16.99 22.75 -7.35
CA GLU A 78 16.09 22.72 -6.19
C GLU A 78 16.20 21.41 -5.43
N PHE A 79 16.31 20.28 -6.12
CA PHE A 79 16.51 18.98 -5.46
C PHE A 79 17.82 18.94 -4.68
N VAL A 80 18.91 19.42 -5.27
CA VAL A 80 20.23 19.51 -4.59
C VAL A 80 20.14 20.37 -3.33
N ASP A 81 19.42 21.50 -3.37
CA ASP A 81 19.21 22.37 -2.20
C ASP A 81 18.47 21.63 -1.08
N LEU A 82 17.37 20.97 -1.42
CA LEU A 82 16.56 20.20 -0.48
C LEU A 82 17.32 19.01 0.12
N PHE A 83 18.07 18.29 -0.72
CA PHE A 83 18.85 17.15 -0.25
C PHE A 83 20.04 17.60 0.62
N THR A 84 20.63 18.74 0.31
CA THR A 84 21.66 19.39 1.12
C THR A 84 21.11 19.76 2.52
N ALA A 85 19.91 20.36 2.58
CA ALA A 85 19.23 20.65 3.84
C ALA A 85 18.96 19.37 4.65
N TYR A 86 18.48 18.31 3.98
CA TYR A 86 18.27 17.00 4.61
C TYR A 86 19.56 16.43 5.22
N LEU A 87 20.69 16.54 4.52
CA LEU A 87 21.99 16.09 5.03
C LEU A 87 22.39 16.85 6.29
N ARG A 88 22.25 18.19 6.31
CA ARG A 88 22.54 19.03 7.48
C ARG A 88 21.73 18.62 8.71
N GLU A 89 20.43 18.40 8.52
CA GLU A 89 19.50 18.04 9.60
C GLU A 89 19.72 16.65 10.18
N ASN A 90 20.26 15.73 9.37
CA ASN A 90 20.28 14.32 9.73
C ASN A 90 21.68 13.71 9.88
N ALA A 91 22.75 14.44 9.51
CA ALA A 91 24.12 13.91 9.56
C ALA A 91 24.54 13.42 10.95
N ALA A 92 24.16 14.13 12.01
CA ALA A 92 24.44 13.74 13.39
C ALA A 92 23.80 12.39 13.80
N LYS A 93 22.83 11.92 13.03
CA LYS A 93 22.13 10.63 13.26
C LYS A 93 22.71 9.50 12.42
N PHE A 94 23.63 9.81 11.49
CA PHE A 94 24.20 8.77 10.64
C PHE A 94 25.15 7.89 11.43
N PRO A 95 25.01 6.55 11.37
CA PRO A 95 25.82 5.67 12.15
C PRO A 95 27.26 5.65 11.63
N GLN A 96 28.20 5.71 12.53
CA GLN A 96 29.60 5.47 12.23
C GLN A 96 29.88 3.97 12.26
N ALA A 97 30.71 3.46 11.35
CA ALA A 97 31.18 2.10 11.39
C ALA A 97 32.47 1.98 12.21
N GLY A 98 32.61 0.91 12.93
CA GLY A 98 33.78 0.68 13.75
C GLY A 98 33.76 -0.68 14.45
N ILE A 99 34.81 -0.97 15.19
CA ILE A 99 34.93 -2.14 16.06
C ILE A 99 34.98 -1.62 17.50
N CYS A 100 34.19 -2.23 18.35
CA CYS A 100 34.27 -2.03 19.79
C CYS A 100 34.79 -3.31 20.45
N THR A 101 35.82 -3.18 21.29
CA THR A 101 36.27 -4.26 22.15
C THR A 101 35.39 -4.37 23.37
N ALA A 102 35.03 -5.58 23.76
CA ALA A 102 34.23 -5.85 24.94
C ALA A 102 34.85 -6.99 25.74
N VAL A 103 34.98 -6.81 27.04
CA VAL A 103 35.41 -7.91 27.92
C VAL A 103 34.18 -8.58 28.48
N ASN A 104 34.09 -9.91 28.24
CA ASN A 104 33.02 -10.73 28.77
C ASN A 104 33.57 -11.76 29.73
N GLU A 105 32.95 -11.90 30.90
CA GLU A 105 33.19 -12.99 31.81
C GLU A 105 32.33 -14.21 31.42
N ALA A 106 32.94 -15.35 31.20
CA ALA A 106 32.24 -16.62 31.03
C ALA A 106 32.06 -17.31 32.40
N TYR A 107 30.87 -17.73 32.72
CA TYR A 107 30.57 -18.43 33.97
C TYR A 107 29.59 -19.59 33.70
N ILE A 108 29.62 -20.56 34.58
CA ILE A 108 28.72 -21.73 34.50
C ILE A 108 27.61 -21.55 35.54
N ASN A 109 26.36 -21.61 35.04
CA ASN A 109 25.18 -21.63 35.89
C ASN A 109 24.28 -22.81 35.49
N ASN A 110 23.97 -23.67 36.44
CA ASN A 110 23.18 -24.88 36.23
C ASN A 110 23.66 -25.78 35.07
N GLY A 111 24.98 -25.88 34.88
CA GLY A 111 25.58 -26.67 33.80
C GLY A 111 25.58 -26.03 32.44
N LEU A 112 25.05 -24.80 32.32
CA LEU A 112 25.07 -23.98 31.09
C LEU A 112 26.18 -22.94 31.17
N MET A 113 26.99 -22.87 30.12
CA MET A 113 27.98 -21.80 29.95
C MET A 113 27.27 -20.51 29.54
N LEU A 114 27.36 -19.52 30.37
CA LEU A 114 26.79 -18.18 30.12
C LEU A 114 27.92 -17.17 30.06
N SER A 115 27.67 -16.04 29.36
CA SER A 115 28.60 -14.95 29.39
C SER A 115 27.86 -13.66 29.78
N ARG A 116 28.52 -12.82 30.55
CA ARG A 116 28.05 -11.47 30.84
C ARG A 116 29.16 -10.47 30.55
N ARG A 117 28.76 -9.30 30.11
CA ARG A 117 29.70 -8.19 29.93
C ARG A 117 30.08 -7.62 31.28
N ILE A 118 31.37 -7.37 31.50
CA ILE A 118 31.92 -6.85 32.75
C ILE A 118 32.54 -5.45 32.63
N ASP A 119 32.68 -4.93 31.41
CA ASP A 119 33.17 -3.59 31.14
C ASP A 119 32.04 -2.65 30.68
N SER A 120 32.23 -1.33 30.89
CA SER A 120 31.45 -0.31 30.21
C SER A 120 32.11 0.02 28.88
N ILE A 121 31.31 0.24 27.82
CA ILE A 121 31.84 0.78 26.55
C ILE A 121 32.02 2.26 26.73
N GLU A 122 33.25 2.72 26.66
CA GLU A 122 33.58 4.15 26.54
C GLU A 122 33.84 4.48 25.06
N ASP A 123 33.68 5.76 24.68
CA ASP A 123 33.90 6.19 23.28
C ASP A 123 35.32 5.90 22.78
N GLU A 124 36.28 5.83 23.72
CA GLU A 124 37.69 5.52 23.44
C GLU A 124 37.91 4.05 22.98
N ASP A 125 37.01 3.16 23.37
CA ASP A 125 37.06 1.73 22.98
C ASP A 125 36.56 1.49 21.56
N PHE A 126 36.02 2.51 20.89
CA PHE A 126 35.43 2.40 19.56
C PHE A 126 36.41 2.86 18.48
N ILE A 127 37.02 1.90 17.78
CA ILE A 127 37.88 2.17 16.63
C ILE A 127 37.02 2.40 15.40
N ARG A 128 36.93 3.65 14.96
CA ARG A 128 36.16 4.05 13.77
C ARG A 128 36.93 3.69 12.49
N PHE A 129 36.22 3.17 11.48
CA PHE A 129 36.77 2.96 10.15
C PHE A 129 35.67 2.99 9.09
N ASN A 130 36.06 3.32 7.87
CA ASN A 130 35.14 3.30 6.73
C ASN A 130 35.04 1.89 6.15
N THR A 131 33.84 1.42 5.89
CA THR A 131 33.58 0.11 5.27
C THR A 131 33.60 0.17 3.73
N MET A 132 33.64 1.36 3.17
CA MET A 132 33.69 1.61 1.73
C MET A 132 34.32 2.98 1.40
N THR A 133 34.78 3.13 0.17
CA THR A 133 35.24 4.42 -0.35
C THR A 133 34.07 5.36 -0.62
N TYR A 134 34.32 6.66 -0.71
CA TYR A 134 33.28 7.64 -1.06
C TYR A 134 32.63 7.35 -2.42
N ARG A 135 33.42 6.91 -3.39
CA ARG A 135 32.90 6.52 -4.71
C ARG A 135 31.93 5.34 -4.61
N GLU A 136 32.31 4.27 -3.92
CA GLU A 136 31.44 3.10 -3.71
C GLU A 136 30.17 3.48 -2.94
N PHE A 137 30.28 4.38 -1.97
CA PHE A 137 29.15 4.92 -1.22
C PHE A 137 28.17 5.64 -2.16
N LEU A 138 28.66 6.55 -3.01
CA LEU A 138 27.82 7.26 -3.97
C LEU A 138 27.20 6.33 -5.01
N GLU A 139 27.94 5.37 -5.53
CA GLU A 139 27.44 4.38 -6.50
C GLU A 139 26.27 3.55 -5.90
N LYS A 140 26.46 3.04 -4.68
CA LYS A 140 25.41 2.28 -3.97
C LYS A 140 24.22 3.15 -3.61
N LEU A 141 24.45 4.37 -3.16
CA LEU A 141 23.37 5.31 -2.84
C LEU A 141 22.56 5.68 -4.09
N ALA A 142 23.25 5.98 -5.22
CA ALA A 142 22.63 6.28 -6.50
C ALA A 142 21.75 5.12 -7.00
N GLN A 143 22.25 3.88 -6.93
CA GLN A 143 21.50 2.68 -7.29
C GLN A 143 20.28 2.47 -6.38
N THR A 144 20.43 2.75 -5.10
CA THR A 144 19.39 2.53 -4.09
C THR A 144 18.29 3.59 -4.15
N ALA A 145 18.66 4.87 -4.28
CA ALA A 145 17.76 6.01 -4.35
C ALA A 145 17.20 6.27 -5.76
N LYS A 146 17.80 5.64 -6.80
CA LYS A 146 17.46 5.88 -8.20
C LYS A 146 17.69 7.33 -8.65
N ILE A 147 18.74 7.96 -8.11
CA ILE A 147 19.19 9.32 -8.43
C ILE A 147 20.54 9.24 -9.09
N GLN A 148 20.84 10.18 -9.96
CA GLN A 148 22.15 10.25 -10.62
C GLN A 148 23.24 10.51 -9.57
N MET A 149 24.37 9.82 -9.73
CA MET A 149 25.50 9.96 -8.82
C MET A 149 26.03 11.40 -8.78
N GLN A 150 26.01 12.09 -9.92
CA GLN A 150 26.43 13.49 -10.03
C GLN A 150 25.58 14.42 -9.16
N THR A 151 24.25 14.25 -9.18
CA THR A 151 23.29 15.03 -8.36
C THR A 151 23.54 14.82 -6.87
N LEU A 152 23.75 13.57 -6.46
CA LEU A 152 24.10 13.24 -5.07
C LEU A 152 25.45 13.85 -4.68
N HIS A 153 26.47 13.73 -5.55
CA HIS A 153 27.78 14.32 -5.31
C HIS A 153 27.69 15.83 -5.09
N GLN A 154 26.93 16.55 -5.89
CA GLN A 154 26.74 18.00 -5.72
C GLN A 154 26.22 18.36 -4.33
N ALA A 155 25.22 17.62 -3.82
CA ALA A 155 24.69 17.86 -2.49
C ALA A 155 25.71 17.58 -1.38
N PHE A 156 26.43 16.45 -1.46
CA PHE A 156 27.50 16.15 -0.50
C PHE A 156 28.66 17.16 -0.59
N TYR A 157 29.00 17.61 -1.78
CA TYR A 157 30.05 18.63 -1.96
C TYR A 157 29.68 19.96 -1.29
N ARG A 158 28.43 20.35 -1.29
CA ARG A 158 27.95 21.58 -0.62
C ARG A 158 28.06 21.54 0.91
N VAL A 159 28.04 20.37 1.51
CA VAL A 159 28.16 20.20 2.96
C VAL A 159 29.54 19.71 3.42
N ARG A 160 30.51 19.60 2.52
CA ARG A 160 31.84 19.03 2.81
C ARG A 160 32.61 19.76 3.91
N ASP A 161 32.39 21.08 4.03
CA ASP A 161 33.06 21.91 5.03
C ASP A 161 32.29 21.92 6.39
N GLU A 162 31.06 21.41 6.39
CA GLU A 162 30.20 21.33 7.57
C GLU A 162 30.15 19.90 8.16
N LEU A 163 30.32 18.90 7.30
CA LEU A 163 30.18 17.49 7.66
C LEU A 163 31.42 16.71 7.23
N ASN A 164 32.02 16.00 8.17
CA ASN A 164 33.04 15.01 7.84
C ASN A 164 32.40 13.76 7.22
N ILE A 165 32.20 13.78 5.91
CA ILE A 165 31.54 12.70 5.15
C ILE A 165 32.27 11.35 5.35
N GLY A 166 33.60 11.40 5.57
CA GLY A 166 34.40 10.22 5.88
C GLY A 166 33.92 9.42 7.09
N ASP A 167 33.25 10.04 8.07
CA ASP A 167 32.87 9.38 9.31
C ASP A 167 31.71 8.35 9.13
N PHE A 168 30.93 8.45 8.08
CA PHE A 168 29.72 7.65 7.89
C PHE A 168 29.61 6.91 6.55
N LEU A 169 30.73 6.58 5.91
CA LEU A 169 30.74 5.81 4.66
C LEU A 169 30.47 4.32 4.90
N ASN A 170 29.22 3.97 5.10
CA ASN A 170 28.78 2.60 5.39
C ASN A 170 27.35 2.30 4.88
N MET A 171 26.97 1.02 4.86
CA MET A 171 25.67 0.56 4.38
C MET A 171 24.50 1.02 5.24
N GLN A 172 24.70 1.22 6.54
CA GLN A 172 23.63 1.66 7.45
C GLN A 172 23.26 3.12 7.15
N THR A 173 24.24 3.98 6.87
CA THR A 173 24.01 5.36 6.41
C THR A 173 23.25 5.38 5.08
N ILE A 174 23.60 4.53 4.12
CA ILE A 174 22.87 4.38 2.86
C ILE A 174 21.40 4.01 3.13
N ALA A 175 21.16 3.05 4.03
CA ALA A 175 19.80 2.65 4.40
C ALA A 175 19.01 3.79 5.08
N GLN A 176 19.65 4.57 5.96
CA GLN A 176 19.02 5.74 6.59
C GLN A 176 18.69 6.84 5.57
N ILE A 177 19.63 7.18 4.69
CA ILE A 177 19.39 8.16 3.64
C ILE A 177 18.27 7.69 2.73
N LYS A 178 18.27 6.41 2.32
CA LYS A 178 17.17 5.84 1.55
C LYS A 178 15.82 5.99 2.24
N ASN A 179 15.73 5.69 3.52
CA ASN A 179 14.48 5.79 4.28
C ASN A 179 14.03 7.24 4.43
N GLY A 180 14.96 8.17 4.64
CA GLY A 180 14.69 9.60 4.65
C GLY A 180 14.25 10.11 3.27
N PHE A 181 14.92 9.67 2.21
CA PHE A 181 14.58 10.01 0.84
C PHE A 181 13.23 9.43 0.42
N ASN A 182 12.88 8.20 0.82
CA ASN A 182 11.57 7.64 0.58
C ASN A 182 10.45 8.48 1.22
N ARG A 183 10.67 8.99 2.42
CA ARG A 183 9.73 9.93 3.06
C ARG A 183 9.64 11.25 2.30
N PHE A 184 10.76 11.79 1.86
CA PHE A 184 10.81 12.98 1.02
C PHE A 184 10.04 12.78 -0.29
N LEU A 185 10.25 11.67 -1.01
CA LEU A 185 9.50 11.31 -2.20
C LEU A 185 7.99 11.24 -1.93
N LEU A 186 7.59 10.58 -0.84
CA LEU A 186 6.18 10.50 -0.48
C LEU A 186 5.57 11.89 -0.24
N HIS A 187 6.34 12.81 0.35
CA HIS A 187 5.86 14.17 0.63
C HIS A 187 5.84 15.09 -0.59
N HIS A 188 6.75 14.92 -1.55
CA HIS A 188 6.98 15.86 -2.63
C HIS A 188 6.78 15.29 -4.03
N SER A 189 6.31 14.03 -4.14
CA SER A 189 6.25 13.29 -5.40
C SER A 189 5.57 14.03 -6.54
N PHE A 190 4.45 14.70 -6.28
CA PHE A 190 3.68 15.38 -7.33
C PHE A 190 4.20 16.79 -7.67
N HIS A 191 4.88 17.43 -6.74
CA HIS A 191 5.37 18.81 -6.91
C HIS A 191 6.77 18.87 -7.48
N LYS A 192 7.67 18.01 -7.00
CA LYS A 192 9.10 18.03 -7.31
C LYS A 192 9.54 17.02 -8.34
N PHE A 193 8.68 16.04 -8.65
CA PHE A 193 8.99 14.97 -9.58
C PHE A 193 7.96 14.88 -10.69
N GLU A 194 8.41 14.51 -11.88
CA GLU A 194 7.57 13.99 -12.95
C GLU A 194 7.41 12.49 -12.72
N LEU A 195 6.16 12.06 -12.54
CA LEU A 195 5.83 10.67 -12.27
C LEU A 195 5.26 10.03 -13.51
N ASP A 196 5.80 8.89 -13.87
CA ASP A 196 5.33 8.07 -14.98
C ASP A 196 5.16 6.62 -14.55
N TYR A 197 4.14 5.96 -15.08
CA TYR A 197 3.86 4.56 -14.85
C TYR A 197 4.05 3.77 -16.13
N ARG A 198 4.73 2.63 -16.01
CA ARG A 198 4.87 1.68 -17.11
C ARG A 198 4.44 0.30 -16.67
N LEU A 199 3.49 -0.29 -17.41
CA LEU A 199 3.11 -1.69 -17.22
C LEU A 199 4.25 -2.60 -17.70
N VAL A 200 4.51 -3.66 -16.95
CA VAL A 200 5.49 -4.68 -17.31
C VAL A 200 4.72 -5.89 -17.83
N GLY A 201 4.44 -5.90 -19.13
CA GLY A 201 3.55 -6.86 -19.78
C GLY A 201 3.89 -8.35 -19.58
N SER A 202 5.17 -8.67 -19.30
CA SER A 202 5.60 -10.04 -18.99
C SER A 202 5.50 -10.43 -17.50
N LYS A 203 5.09 -9.51 -16.62
CA LYS A 203 5.08 -9.74 -15.17
C LYS A 203 3.71 -9.38 -14.58
N ILE A 204 3.04 -10.39 -14.06
CA ILE A 204 1.81 -10.22 -13.29
C ILE A 204 2.07 -10.33 -11.80
N HIS A 205 1.19 -9.75 -10.99
CA HIS A 205 1.19 -10.01 -9.55
C HIS A 205 0.76 -11.45 -9.29
N PRO A 206 1.37 -12.15 -8.32
CA PRO A 206 0.87 -13.42 -7.83
C PRO A 206 -0.37 -13.16 -6.97
N THR A 207 -1.47 -12.79 -7.62
CA THR A 207 -2.67 -12.35 -6.94
C THR A 207 -3.41 -13.53 -6.34
N LYS A 208 -4.19 -13.25 -5.32
CA LYS A 208 -5.08 -14.24 -4.70
C LYS A 208 -6.30 -14.55 -5.58
N PHE A 209 -6.54 -13.74 -6.57
CA PHE A 209 -7.65 -13.80 -7.51
C PHE A 209 -7.37 -14.73 -8.69
N THR A 210 -6.15 -14.68 -9.19
CA THR A 210 -5.66 -15.55 -10.26
C THR A 210 -4.37 -16.24 -9.82
N ASN A 211 -4.01 -17.34 -10.47
CA ASN A 211 -2.69 -17.94 -10.34
C ASN A 211 -1.65 -17.14 -11.16
N LYS A 212 -0.41 -17.63 -11.18
CA LYS A 212 0.69 -16.98 -11.92
C LYS A 212 0.47 -16.94 -13.43
N ASP A 213 -0.37 -17.83 -13.93
CA ASP A 213 -0.70 -17.96 -15.35
C ASP A 213 -2.00 -17.20 -15.70
N GLY A 214 -2.52 -16.37 -14.80
CA GLY A 214 -3.73 -15.57 -14.99
C GLY A 214 -5.05 -16.34 -14.90
N LYS A 215 -5.03 -17.63 -14.52
CA LYS A 215 -6.26 -18.43 -14.40
C LYS A 215 -6.94 -18.17 -13.06
N PRO A 216 -8.29 -18.14 -13.02
CA PRO A 216 -9.04 -17.99 -11.79
C PRO A 216 -8.71 -19.07 -10.76
N ARG A 217 -8.74 -18.72 -9.50
CA ARG A 217 -8.58 -19.64 -8.38
C ARG A 217 -9.50 -19.28 -7.23
N ALA A 218 -9.66 -20.21 -6.30
CA ALA A 218 -10.33 -19.91 -5.04
C ALA A 218 -9.58 -18.81 -4.26
N VAL A 219 -10.34 -17.90 -3.67
CA VAL A 219 -9.85 -16.76 -2.88
C VAL A 219 -10.15 -17.03 -1.41
N LYS A 220 -9.27 -16.64 -0.52
CA LYS A 220 -9.56 -16.71 0.92
C LYS A 220 -10.64 -15.68 1.26
N LYS A 221 -11.66 -16.08 2.03
CA LYS A 221 -12.72 -15.19 2.52
C LYS A 221 -12.15 -13.98 3.24
N ALA A 222 -11.16 -14.17 4.11
CA ALA A 222 -10.45 -13.10 4.82
C ALA A 222 -9.74 -12.07 3.92
N ASP A 223 -9.45 -12.41 2.66
CA ASP A 223 -8.88 -11.47 1.70
C ASP A 223 -9.94 -10.54 1.10
N LEU A 224 -11.22 -10.91 1.17
CA LEU A 224 -12.35 -10.11 0.72
C LEU A 224 -12.91 -9.22 1.85
N GLY A 225 -12.85 -9.66 3.10
CA GLY A 225 -13.33 -8.88 4.23
C GLY A 225 -13.15 -9.60 5.56
N ARG A 226 -13.23 -8.84 6.65
CA ARG A 226 -13.20 -9.36 8.03
C ARG A 226 -14.56 -9.81 8.52
N PHE A 227 -15.62 -9.22 7.96
CA PHE A 227 -16.98 -9.48 8.33
C PHE A 227 -17.70 -10.23 7.21
N GLU A 228 -18.57 -11.15 7.57
CA GLU A 228 -19.42 -11.91 6.66
C GLU A 228 -20.89 -11.53 6.92
N ASP A 229 -21.63 -11.22 5.86
CA ASP A 229 -23.07 -11.06 5.93
C ASP A 229 -23.74 -12.36 5.48
N THR A 230 -24.34 -13.06 6.40
CA THR A 230 -25.09 -14.31 6.16
C THR A 230 -26.59 -14.10 6.00
N GLU A 231 -27.09 -12.88 6.22
CA GLU A 231 -28.54 -12.56 6.19
C GLU A 231 -28.96 -12.12 4.78
N HIS A 232 -28.10 -11.44 4.05
CA HIS A 232 -28.41 -10.92 2.73
C HIS A 232 -27.73 -11.74 1.62
N ARG A 233 -28.35 -11.72 0.46
CA ARG A 233 -27.73 -12.26 -0.76
C ARG A 233 -26.97 -11.16 -1.48
N PRO A 234 -25.79 -11.45 -2.01
CA PRO A 234 -25.06 -10.46 -2.81
C PRO A 234 -25.84 -10.12 -4.08
N ALA A 235 -25.68 -8.90 -4.56
CA ALA A 235 -26.25 -8.42 -5.81
C ALA A 235 -25.94 -9.36 -6.97
N ALA A 236 -26.84 -9.42 -7.96
CA ALA A 236 -26.74 -10.36 -9.08
C ALA A 236 -25.45 -10.22 -9.89
N GLY A 237 -24.90 -9.00 -10.01
CA GLY A 237 -23.64 -8.71 -10.70
C GLY A 237 -22.37 -9.03 -9.88
N TYR A 238 -22.49 -9.34 -8.59
CA TYR A 238 -21.30 -9.58 -7.77
C TYR A 238 -20.60 -10.89 -8.15
N LEU A 239 -19.27 -10.88 -8.17
CA LEU A 239 -18.47 -12.00 -8.64
C LEU A 239 -18.58 -13.24 -7.73
N PHE A 240 -18.78 -13.06 -6.43
CA PHE A 240 -18.84 -14.13 -5.45
C PHE A 240 -20.28 -14.41 -4.97
N GLY A 241 -20.48 -15.59 -4.40
CA GLY A 241 -21.80 -16.04 -3.88
C GLY A 241 -22.11 -15.59 -2.44
N GLU A 242 -21.14 -15.02 -1.74
CA GLU A 242 -21.20 -14.64 -0.34
C GLU A 242 -20.68 -13.21 -0.18
N ILE A 243 -21.11 -12.49 0.87
CA ILE A 243 -20.77 -11.07 1.12
C ILE A 243 -19.69 -11.00 2.20
N PHE A 244 -18.54 -10.40 1.84
CA PHE A 244 -17.46 -10.07 2.78
C PHE A 244 -17.12 -8.59 2.68
N TYR A 245 -16.93 -7.94 3.83
CA TYR A 245 -16.67 -6.50 3.88
C TYR A 245 -15.76 -6.11 5.05
N ASP A 246 -15.22 -4.90 5.02
CA ASP A 246 -14.41 -4.31 6.07
C ASP A 246 -15.01 -3.04 6.66
N SER A 247 -15.96 -2.41 5.95
CA SER A 247 -16.64 -1.17 6.33
C SER A 247 -18.09 -1.17 5.85
N ASP A 248 -18.92 -0.30 6.44
CA ASP A 248 -20.34 -0.21 6.09
C ASP A 248 -20.56 0.21 4.64
N ILE A 249 -19.73 1.13 4.10
CA ILE A 249 -19.77 1.54 2.69
C ILE A 249 -19.48 0.37 1.76
N GLU A 250 -18.52 -0.48 2.11
CA GLU A 250 -18.23 -1.68 1.32
C GLU A 250 -19.37 -2.70 1.39
N HIS A 251 -19.99 -2.86 2.57
CA HIS A 251 -21.15 -3.72 2.75
C HIS A 251 -22.33 -3.27 1.88
N GLU A 252 -22.65 -1.97 1.91
CA GLU A 252 -23.69 -1.39 1.09
C GLU A 252 -23.43 -1.62 -0.41
N ASN A 253 -22.18 -1.46 -0.84
CA ASN A 253 -21.78 -1.67 -2.22
C ASN A 253 -21.98 -3.12 -2.69
N VAL A 254 -21.86 -4.10 -1.81
CA VAL A 254 -22.00 -5.53 -2.19
C VAL A 254 -23.44 -6.01 -2.01
N ALA A 255 -24.14 -5.60 -0.95
CA ALA A 255 -25.45 -6.10 -0.60
C ALA A 255 -26.58 -5.44 -1.43
N ASN A 256 -26.52 -4.12 -1.64
CA ASN A 256 -27.65 -3.34 -2.15
C ASN A 256 -27.52 -2.87 -3.59
N ASN A 257 -26.57 -3.39 -4.36
CA ASN A 257 -26.15 -2.82 -5.62
C ASN A 257 -26.98 -3.35 -6.81
N GLN A 258 -28.10 -2.72 -7.07
CA GLN A 258 -28.83 -2.86 -8.34
C GLN A 258 -28.56 -1.63 -9.22
N ILE A 259 -27.39 -1.62 -9.87
CA ILE A 259 -27.02 -0.54 -10.79
C ILE A 259 -27.36 -0.97 -12.20
N GLU A 260 -28.16 -0.14 -12.89
CA GLU A 260 -28.51 -0.35 -14.31
C GLU A 260 -27.22 -0.45 -15.14
N GLY A 261 -27.11 -1.50 -15.96
CA GLY A 261 -25.99 -1.71 -16.86
C GLY A 261 -24.78 -2.41 -16.25
N VAL A 262 -24.73 -2.64 -14.94
CA VAL A 262 -23.63 -3.43 -14.35
C VAL A 262 -23.73 -4.89 -14.77
N ILE A 263 -22.71 -5.37 -15.50
CA ILE A 263 -22.59 -6.75 -15.95
C ILE A 263 -22.00 -7.62 -14.84
N VAL A 264 -20.89 -7.16 -14.30
CA VAL A 264 -20.17 -7.81 -13.20
C VAL A 264 -19.41 -6.77 -12.36
N PHE A 265 -19.32 -7.03 -11.08
CA PHE A 265 -18.45 -6.28 -10.19
C PHE A 265 -17.86 -7.17 -9.10
N THR A 266 -16.75 -6.72 -8.52
CA THR A 266 -16.07 -7.46 -7.47
C THR A 266 -15.42 -6.54 -6.47
N LYS A 267 -15.41 -6.95 -5.20
CA LYS A 267 -14.41 -6.47 -4.27
C LYS A 267 -13.06 -7.06 -4.66
N ILE A 268 -12.05 -6.21 -4.76
CA ILE A 268 -10.68 -6.61 -5.10
C ILE A 268 -10.05 -7.27 -3.87
N PRO A 269 -9.62 -8.54 -3.93
CA PRO A 269 -9.01 -9.18 -2.78
C PRO A 269 -7.78 -8.42 -2.29
N ARG A 270 -7.60 -8.29 -0.99
CA ARG A 270 -6.49 -7.56 -0.37
C ARG A 270 -5.15 -7.93 -0.98
N ASN A 271 -4.35 -6.94 -1.29
CA ASN A 271 -3.02 -7.09 -1.88
C ASN A 271 -2.96 -7.82 -3.23
N SER A 272 -4.08 -7.95 -3.96
CA SER A 272 -4.07 -8.56 -5.29
C SER A 272 -3.60 -7.61 -6.38
N ILE A 273 -3.87 -6.33 -6.24
CA ILE A 273 -3.32 -5.27 -7.10
C ILE A 273 -2.37 -4.42 -6.26
N LYS A 274 -1.18 -4.16 -6.78
CA LYS A 274 -0.16 -3.38 -6.06
C LYS A 274 0.30 -2.22 -6.93
N ILE A 275 -0.28 -1.07 -6.71
CA ILE A 275 0.10 0.19 -7.34
C ILE A 275 1.30 0.75 -6.59
N PRO A 276 2.49 0.85 -7.21
CA PRO A 276 3.65 1.44 -6.55
C PRO A 276 3.41 2.90 -6.22
N VAL A 277 3.81 3.33 -5.02
CA VAL A 277 3.73 4.73 -4.58
C VAL A 277 5.13 5.28 -4.41
N ALA A 278 5.33 6.56 -4.72
CA ALA A 278 6.59 7.23 -4.45
C ALA A 278 6.88 7.19 -2.94
N GLY A 279 8.13 6.94 -2.59
CA GLY A 279 8.52 6.75 -1.20
C GLY A 279 8.51 5.30 -0.74
N GLY A 280 8.13 4.36 -1.62
CA GLY A 280 8.04 2.93 -1.32
C GLY A 280 6.69 2.55 -0.72
N GLY A 281 6.32 1.32 -0.92
CA GLY A 281 5.01 0.80 -0.56
C GLY A 281 4.12 0.64 -1.78
N THR A 282 2.93 0.15 -1.54
CA THR A 282 1.94 -0.13 -2.57
C THR A 282 0.55 0.22 -2.06
N TYR A 283 -0.33 0.50 -2.98
CA TYR A 283 -1.73 0.77 -2.78
C TYR A 283 -2.57 -0.24 -3.59
N SER A 284 -3.74 -0.60 -3.11
CA SER A 284 -4.70 -1.47 -3.79
C SER A 284 -6.09 -0.86 -3.67
N PRO A 285 -6.81 -0.64 -4.77
CA PRO A 285 -8.19 -0.17 -4.72
C PRO A 285 -9.15 -1.25 -4.22
N ASP A 286 -10.39 -0.86 -3.89
CA ASP A 286 -11.35 -1.75 -3.23
C ASP A 286 -12.26 -2.50 -4.21
N PHE A 287 -12.74 -1.86 -5.29
CA PHE A 287 -13.72 -2.44 -6.19
C PHE A 287 -13.35 -2.28 -7.67
N ALA A 288 -13.84 -3.23 -8.48
CA ALA A 288 -13.84 -3.15 -9.93
C ALA A 288 -15.24 -3.47 -10.48
N TYR A 289 -15.69 -2.67 -11.45
CA TYR A 289 -17.01 -2.79 -12.11
C TYR A 289 -16.87 -2.82 -13.62
N ILE A 290 -17.64 -3.66 -14.26
CA ILE A 290 -17.86 -3.66 -15.71
C ILE A 290 -19.30 -3.24 -15.97
N VAL A 291 -19.46 -2.17 -16.71
CA VAL A 291 -20.74 -1.53 -16.96
C VAL A 291 -20.98 -1.43 -18.46
N LYS A 292 -22.15 -1.85 -18.93
CA LYS A 292 -22.59 -1.67 -20.31
C LYS A 292 -23.50 -0.44 -20.39
N THR A 293 -23.13 0.50 -21.20
CA THR A 293 -23.93 1.71 -21.45
C THR A 293 -25.17 1.40 -22.29
N LYS A 294 -26.12 2.34 -22.35
CA LYS A 294 -27.29 2.25 -23.24
C LYS A 294 -26.90 2.20 -24.72
N SER A 295 -25.77 2.77 -25.10
CA SER A 295 -25.18 2.69 -26.43
C SER A 295 -24.49 1.34 -26.73
N GLY A 296 -24.37 0.47 -25.74
CA GLY A 296 -23.68 -0.82 -25.85
C GLY A 296 -22.18 -0.77 -25.59
N GLU A 297 -21.62 0.39 -25.29
CA GLU A 297 -20.21 0.57 -24.93
C GLU A 297 -19.92 -0.09 -23.58
N ILE A 298 -18.75 -0.70 -23.44
CA ILE A 298 -18.28 -1.25 -22.16
C ILE A 298 -17.36 -0.23 -21.47
N LEU A 299 -17.72 0.11 -20.25
CA LEU A 299 -16.92 0.95 -19.35
C LEU A 299 -16.44 0.12 -18.17
N ASN A 300 -15.18 0.32 -17.84
CA ASN A 300 -14.55 -0.30 -16.67
C ASN A 300 -14.36 0.75 -15.60
N PHE A 301 -14.81 0.48 -14.39
CA PHE A 301 -14.59 1.35 -13.24
C PHE A 301 -13.73 0.63 -12.22
N VAL A 302 -12.77 1.36 -11.64
CA VAL A 302 -12.03 0.94 -10.47
C VAL A 302 -12.29 1.98 -9.40
N ILE A 303 -12.76 1.54 -8.24
CA ILE A 303 -13.27 2.41 -7.19
C ILE A 303 -12.54 2.15 -5.88
N GLU A 304 -12.17 3.23 -5.23
CA GLU A 304 -11.70 3.26 -3.86
C GLU A 304 -12.81 3.75 -2.95
N ALA A 305 -13.17 2.98 -1.94
CA ALA A 305 -14.18 3.34 -0.96
C ALA A 305 -13.55 3.98 0.29
N LYS A 306 -14.03 5.13 0.71
CA LYS A 306 -13.54 5.88 1.88
C LYS A 306 -14.67 6.20 2.81
N GLY A 307 -14.60 5.66 4.04
CA GLY A 307 -15.54 5.98 5.12
C GLY A 307 -15.27 7.36 5.75
N THR A 308 -15.15 8.40 4.92
CA THR A 308 -15.01 9.81 5.32
C THR A 308 -15.96 10.66 4.49
N ASP A 309 -16.42 11.79 5.05
CA ASP A 309 -17.44 12.64 4.43
C ASP A 309 -16.95 13.37 3.18
N GLY A 310 -15.65 13.47 2.96
CA GLY A 310 -15.10 14.13 1.78
C GLY A 310 -13.58 14.05 1.66
N ALA A 311 -13.09 14.63 0.55
CA ALA A 311 -11.65 14.63 0.24
C ALA A 311 -10.81 15.42 1.25
N GLU A 312 -11.39 16.43 1.90
CA GLU A 312 -10.74 17.23 2.93
C GLU A 312 -10.44 16.46 4.21
N ASP A 313 -11.21 15.40 4.50
CA ASP A 313 -11.04 14.55 5.68
C ASP A 313 -10.01 13.44 5.47
N LEU A 314 -9.51 13.29 4.25
CA LEU A 314 -8.47 12.32 3.93
C LEU A 314 -7.14 12.69 4.60
N ARG A 315 -6.47 11.69 5.16
CA ARG A 315 -5.08 11.86 5.56
C ARG A 315 -4.23 12.17 4.32
N LYS A 316 -3.28 13.10 4.44
CA LYS A 316 -2.37 13.48 3.33
C LYS A 316 -1.67 12.30 2.66
N SER A 317 -1.43 11.22 3.38
CA SER A 317 -0.86 9.98 2.84
C SER A 317 -1.85 9.22 1.95
N GLU A 318 -3.14 9.24 2.27
CA GLU A 318 -4.21 8.58 1.51
C GLU A 318 -4.51 9.36 0.24
N GLU A 319 -4.65 10.68 0.35
CA GLU A 319 -4.79 11.56 -0.81
C GLU A 319 -3.69 11.31 -1.85
N ARG A 320 -2.44 11.16 -1.39
CA ARG A 320 -1.32 10.86 -2.30
C ARG A 320 -1.43 9.49 -2.95
N LYS A 321 -1.87 8.47 -2.22
CA LYS A 321 -2.10 7.13 -2.79
C LYS A 321 -3.16 7.16 -3.88
N ILE A 322 -4.26 7.90 -3.65
CA ILE A 322 -5.32 8.11 -4.64
C ILE A 322 -4.75 8.76 -5.90
N LYS A 323 -3.97 9.85 -5.78
CA LYS A 323 -3.32 10.51 -6.93
C LYS A 323 -2.37 9.60 -7.70
N HIS A 324 -1.70 8.67 -7.03
CA HIS A 324 -0.89 7.64 -7.67
C HIS A 324 -1.75 6.65 -8.47
N ALA A 325 -2.87 6.23 -7.91
CA ALA A 325 -3.83 5.37 -8.60
C ALA A 325 -4.42 6.06 -9.84
N GLU A 326 -4.85 7.31 -9.73
CA GLU A 326 -5.34 8.11 -10.85
C GLU A 326 -4.35 8.13 -12.02
N LYS A 327 -3.06 8.33 -11.74
CA LYS A 327 -2.02 8.32 -12.77
C LYS A 327 -1.84 6.95 -13.43
N LEU A 328 -1.82 5.88 -12.63
CA LEU A 328 -1.70 4.52 -13.19
C LEU A 328 -2.92 4.17 -14.06
N PHE A 329 -4.14 4.46 -13.58
CA PHE A 329 -5.34 4.15 -14.34
C PHE A 329 -5.50 5.04 -15.57
N ALA A 330 -4.98 6.26 -15.57
CA ALA A 330 -4.87 7.07 -16.78
C ALA A 330 -3.92 6.42 -17.82
N GLU A 331 -2.85 5.76 -17.38
CA GLU A 331 -1.96 5.00 -18.27
C GLU A 331 -2.66 3.76 -18.83
N ILE A 332 -3.32 2.98 -17.98
CA ILE A 332 -4.10 1.79 -18.39
C ILE A 332 -5.22 2.18 -19.36
N SER A 333 -5.82 3.35 -19.20
CA SER A 333 -6.91 3.86 -20.08
C SER A 333 -6.47 4.11 -21.53
N LYS A 334 -5.17 4.07 -21.82
CA LYS A 334 -4.66 4.09 -23.20
C LYS A 334 -4.90 2.78 -23.93
N GLU A 335 -5.04 1.67 -23.21
CA GLU A 335 -5.28 0.34 -23.78
C GLU A 335 -6.76 -0.04 -23.76
N ILE A 336 -7.42 0.16 -22.62
CA ILE A 336 -8.88 -0.04 -22.46
C ILE A 336 -9.45 1.12 -21.64
N LYS A 337 -10.69 1.50 -21.92
CA LYS A 337 -11.34 2.58 -21.18
C LYS A 337 -11.58 2.19 -19.73
N VAL A 338 -10.79 2.76 -18.82
CA VAL A 338 -10.90 2.57 -17.36
C VAL A 338 -11.10 3.91 -16.69
N VAL A 339 -12.08 4.00 -15.81
CA VAL A 339 -12.36 5.18 -14.99
C VAL A 339 -12.02 4.84 -13.55
N PHE A 340 -11.07 5.53 -12.95
CA PHE A 340 -10.77 5.44 -11.53
C PHE A 340 -11.53 6.53 -10.77
N LYS A 341 -12.20 6.18 -9.67
CA LYS A 341 -12.94 7.09 -8.81
C LYS A 341 -12.76 6.75 -7.33
N THR A 342 -12.87 7.76 -6.49
CA THR A 342 -12.99 7.61 -5.04
C THR A 342 -14.45 7.83 -4.66
N GLN A 343 -15.01 6.91 -3.88
CA GLN A 343 -16.34 6.99 -3.29
C GLN A 343 -16.18 7.39 -1.82
N PHE A 344 -16.84 8.48 -1.44
CA PHE A 344 -16.89 8.95 -0.07
C PHE A 344 -18.16 8.49 0.66
N ASP A 345 -18.19 8.67 1.97
CA ASP A 345 -19.38 8.31 2.77
C ASP A 345 -20.59 9.11 2.31
N GLY A 346 -21.76 8.46 2.29
CA GLY A 346 -22.99 9.04 1.76
C GLY A 346 -23.12 9.07 0.23
N GLU A 347 -22.04 8.81 -0.54
CA GLU A 347 -22.12 8.71 -2.00
C GLU A 347 -22.58 7.33 -2.45
N ARG A 348 -23.57 7.28 -3.33
CA ARG A 348 -23.99 6.00 -3.93
C ARG A 348 -23.16 5.69 -5.17
N ILE A 349 -22.68 4.45 -5.23
CA ILE A 349 -21.89 3.98 -6.39
C ILE A 349 -22.65 4.10 -7.70
N ALA A 350 -23.99 3.94 -7.67
CA ALA A 350 -24.86 4.12 -8.82
C ALA A 350 -24.80 5.55 -9.40
N GLU A 351 -24.77 6.55 -8.52
CA GLU A 351 -24.66 7.95 -8.92
C GLU A 351 -23.27 8.25 -9.46
N LEU A 352 -22.23 7.74 -8.80
CA LEU A 352 -20.84 7.89 -9.23
C LEU A 352 -20.60 7.30 -10.64
N ILE A 353 -21.14 6.11 -10.90
CA ILE A 353 -21.08 5.47 -12.21
C ILE A 353 -21.94 6.27 -13.21
N GLY A 354 -23.17 6.65 -12.85
CA GLY A 354 -24.08 7.40 -13.71
C GLY A 354 -23.53 8.72 -14.20
N GLN A 355 -22.86 9.48 -13.34
CA GLN A 355 -22.21 10.76 -13.67
C GLN A 355 -21.06 10.62 -14.68
N ASN A 356 -20.45 9.44 -14.78
CA ASN A 356 -19.34 9.17 -15.68
C ASN A 356 -19.77 8.39 -16.94
N MET A 357 -21.08 8.09 -17.08
CA MET A 357 -21.62 7.52 -18.31
C MET A 357 -21.68 8.61 -19.39
N PRO A 358 -21.33 8.30 -20.65
CA PRO A 358 -21.54 9.22 -21.74
C PRO A 358 -23.03 9.56 -21.83
N ALA A 359 -23.36 10.85 -21.90
CA ALA A 359 -24.73 11.30 -22.15
C ALA A 359 -25.23 10.60 -23.40
N GLY A 360 -26.34 9.87 -23.30
CA GLY A 360 -26.93 9.21 -24.46
C GLY A 360 -27.21 10.28 -25.52
N GLY A 361 -26.52 10.17 -26.65
CA GLY A 361 -26.76 11.09 -27.76
C GLY A 361 -28.23 11.05 -28.13
N HIS A 362 -28.92 12.16 -27.94
CA HIS A 362 -30.18 12.36 -28.63
C HIS A 362 -29.87 12.34 -30.12
N SER A 363 -30.19 11.22 -30.79
CA SER A 363 -30.33 11.27 -32.24
C SER A 363 -31.50 12.21 -32.52
N GLU A 364 -31.22 13.46 -32.80
CA GLU A 364 -32.16 14.31 -33.54
C GLU A 364 -32.31 13.67 -34.91
N ASN A 365 -33.26 12.78 -35.03
CA ASN A 365 -33.87 12.52 -36.34
C ASN A 365 -34.75 13.71 -36.67
N GLY A 366 -34.15 14.71 -37.24
CA GLY A 366 -34.84 15.79 -37.96
C GLY A 366 -35.32 15.25 -39.31
N HIS A 367 -36.56 15.50 -39.58
CA HIS A 367 -37.30 15.23 -40.81
C HIS A 367 -36.62 15.71 -42.10
#